data_f7996c42cc69b5842dc1a2af43b1a724
#
_entry.id   f7996c42cc69b5842dc1a2af43b1a724
#
_cell.length_a   1.000
_cell.length_b   1.000
_cell.length_c   1.000
_cell.angle_alpha   90.00
_cell.angle_beta   90.00
_cell.angle_gamma   90.00
#
_symmetry.space_group_name_H-M   'P 1'
#
loop_
_entity.id
_entity.type
_entity.pdbx_description
1 polymer ?
#
loop_
_entity_poly.entity_id
_entity_poly.type
_entity_poly.pdbx_seq_one_letter_code
_entity_poly.pdbx_strand_id
1 'polypeptide(L)'
;MNDVKLEVEDLSVRFATRDGMVDAVRNVSFTLGREKLAIVGESGSGKSTVGRSLLKLHPASARIDARVLRFGDTDLLKAGEKEMRAIRGARMSMIMQDPKYSLNPVMRVGDQIAEALLVHRRLPRAEAKERVIEMLEAVHIRDPRRVYDSYPHEISGGMGQRVMIAMMLIPEPEIVIADEPTSALDVSVRLQVLAVLDELITARGLGLIFISHDLNLVRMFCDRVMVMYAGRVVETIAAADLDNARHPYTRGLLAALPDMDHRRPVLPVLKRDPLWLTSQEPR
;
A
#
# COMPACT_ATOMS: atom_id res chain seq x y z
N MET A 1 -14.12 11.22 -17.16
CA MET A 1 -13.12 12.16 -16.57
C MET A 1 -12.51 11.43 -15.39
N ASN A 2 -11.22 11.06 -15.46
CA ASN A 2 -10.52 10.49 -14.31
C ASN A 2 -10.40 11.60 -13.26
N ASP A 3 -11.10 11.42 -12.15
CA ASP A 3 -11.06 12.32 -11.00
C ASP A 3 -9.71 12.06 -10.27
N VAL A 4 -8.65 12.73 -10.72
CA VAL A 4 -7.30 12.60 -10.15
C VAL A 4 -7.33 13.15 -8.73
N LYS A 5 -7.16 12.27 -7.75
CA LYS A 5 -7.14 12.62 -6.33
C LYS A 5 -5.73 12.89 -5.80
N LEU A 6 -4.74 12.17 -6.31
CA LEU A 6 -3.33 12.28 -5.92
C LEU A 6 -2.48 12.56 -7.15
N GLU A 7 -1.62 13.57 -7.05
CA GLU A 7 -0.66 13.95 -8.09
C GLU A 7 0.73 14.03 -7.48
N VAL A 8 1.65 13.29 -8.06
CA VAL A 8 3.05 13.19 -7.64
C VAL A 8 3.94 13.44 -8.85
N GLU A 9 4.81 14.46 -8.76
CA GLU A 9 5.76 14.78 -9.81
C GLU A 9 7.15 14.98 -9.22
N ASP A 10 8.12 14.26 -9.78
CA ASP A 10 9.54 14.31 -9.45
C ASP A 10 9.82 14.07 -7.95
N LEU A 11 9.05 13.18 -7.32
CA LEU A 11 9.24 12.84 -5.90
C LEU A 11 10.63 12.21 -5.70
N SER A 12 11.39 12.81 -4.80
CA SER A 12 12.70 12.32 -4.36
C SER A 12 12.76 12.25 -2.85
N VAL A 13 13.33 11.17 -2.32
CA VAL A 13 13.45 10.96 -0.88
C VAL A 13 14.87 10.54 -0.54
N ARG A 14 15.48 11.27 0.39
CA ARG A 14 16.85 11.05 0.85
C ARG A 14 16.90 10.83 2.35
N PHE A 15 17.71 9.89 2.77
CA PHE A 15 17.96 9.62 4.18
C PHE A 15 19.41 9.97 4.56
N ALA A 16 19.57 10.68 5.66
CA ALA A 16 20.89 10.85 6.27
C ALA A 16 21.28 9.55 6.97
N THR A 17 22.40 8.97 6.56
CA THR A 17 23.02 7.80 7.17
C THR A 17 24.41 8.17 7.72
N ARG A 18 25.05 7.24 8.44
CA ARG A 18 26.45 7.44 8.94
C ARG A 18 27.44 7.61 7.79
N ASP A 19 27.17 6.98 6.65
CA ASP A 19 28.04 6.98 5.47
C ASP A 19 27.66 8.06 4.45
N GLY A 20 26.75 8.98 4.79
CA GLY A 20 26.30 10.07 3.92
C GLY A 20 24.80 10.04 3.59
N MET A 21 24.42 10.76 2.55
CA MET A 21 23.04 10.82 2.07
C MET A 21 22.75 9.67 1.10
N VAL A 22 21.70 8.92 1.37
CA VAL A 22 21.22 7.83 0.51
C VAL A 22 19.93 8.25 -0.18
N ASP A 23 19.92 8.25 -1.51
CA ASP A 23 18.73 8.48 -2.33
C ASP A 23 17.89 7.21 -2.41
N ALA A 24 16.82 7.14 -1.63
CA ALA A 24 15.92 5.99 -1.61
C ALA A 24 14.84 6.05 -2.70
N VAL A 25 14.44 7.27 -3.10
CA VAL A 25 13.50 7.54 -4.21
C VAL A 25 14.05 8.69 -5.04
N ARG A 26 13.95 8.58 -6.36
CA ARG A 26 14.56 9.49 -7.33
C ARG A 26 13.59 9.82 -8.46
N ASN A 27 13.06 11.04 -8.45
CA ASN A 27 12.20 11.61 -9.50
C ASN A 27 11.03 10.71 -9.90
N VAL A 28 10.31 10.17 -8.92
CA VAL A 28 9.13 9.33 -9.16
C VAL A 28 7.92 10.22 -9.44
N SER A 29 7.22 9.94 -10.54
CA SER A 29 6.03 10.68 -10.95
C SER A 29 4.88 9.72 -11.28
N PHE A 30 3.68 10.01 -10.76
CA PHE A 30 2.45 9.30 -11.08
C PHE A 30 1.23 10.09 -10.62
N THR A 31 0.07 9.71 -11.14
CA THR A 31 -1.23 10.19 -10.67
C THR A 31 -2.06 9.01 -10.20
N LEU A 32 -3.00 9.25 -9.30
CA LEU A 32 -3.97 8.25 -8.85
C LEU A 32 -5.36 8.87 -8.71
N GLY A 33 -6.34 8.19 -9.30
CA GLY A 33 -7.76 8.46 -9.11
C GLY A 33 -8.45 7.31 -8.36
N ARG A 34 -9.53 6.80 -8.94
CA ARG A 34 -10.28 5.64 -8.42
C ARG A 34 -9.80 4.34 -9.08
N GLU A 35 -8.53 4.17 -9.19
CA GLU A 35 -7.89 2.99 -9.79
C GLU A 35 -7.02 2.26 -8.77
N LYS A 36 -6.58 1.07 -9.10
CA LYS A 36 -5.66 0.24 -8.33
C LYS A 36 -4.29 0.29 -9.01
N LEU A 37 -3.39 1.15 -8.50
CA LEU A 37 -2.01 1.25 -8.95
C LEU A 37 -1.13 0.33 -8.13
N ALA A 38 -0.48 -0.64 -8.78
CA ALA A 38 0.57 -1.41 -8.14
C ALA A 38 1.92 -0.69 -8.22
N ILE A 39 2.71 -0.80 -7.15
CA ILE A 39 4.13 -0.45 -7.15
C ILE A 39 4.91 -1.73 -6.89
N VAL A 40 5.69 -2.18 -7.87
CA VAL A 40 6.43 -3.45 -7.82
C VAL A 40 7.93 -3.25 -8.00
N GLY A 41 8.73 -4.25 -7.60
CA GLY A 41 10.19 -4.26 -7.73
C GLY A 41 10.85 -5.03 -6.60
N GLU A 42 12.17 -5.20 -6.67
CA GLU A 42 12.94 -5.91 -5.64
C GLU A 42 12.85 -5.22 -4.26
N SER A 43 13.18 -5.97 -3.19
CA SER A 43 13.33 -5.39 -1.86
C SER A 43 14.39 -4.27 -1.88
N GLY A 44 14.11 -3.16 -1.20
CA GLY A 44 15.00 -1.99 -1.19
C GLY A 44 14.90 -1.09 -2.42
N SER A 45 14.00 -1.34 -3.39
CA SER A 45 13.83 -0.45 -4.56
C SER A 45 13.10 0.88 -4.28
N GLY A 46 12.65 1.14 -3.04
CA GLY A 46 12.04 2.40 -2.64
C GLY A 46 10.50 2.40 -2.58
N LYS A 47 9.82 1.29 -2.87
CA LYS A 47 8.35 1.18 -2.93
C LYS A 47 7.64 1.69 -1.67
N SER A 48 7.95 1.12 -0.51
CA SER A 48 7.37 1.52 0.77
C SER A 48 7.75 2.96 1.14
N THR A 49 8.91 3.45 0.68
CA THR A 49 9.34 4.82 0.86
C THR A 49 8.42 5.78 0.11
N VAL A 50 8.02 5.47 -1.13
CA VAL A 50 7.02 6.25 -1.87
C VAL A 50 5.71 6.33 -1.07
N GLY A 51 5.13 5.19 -0.66
CA GLY A 51 3.87 5.18 0.10
C GLY A 51 3.92 5.99 1.41
N ARG A 52 4.99 5.82 2.18
CA ARG A 52 5.20 6.56 3.44
C ARG A 52 5.41 8.05 3.24
N SER A 53 5.97 8.46 2.10
CA SER A 53 6.17 9.88 1.78
C SER A 53 4.87 10.63 1.62
N LEU A 54 3.84 10.01 1.04
CA LEU A 54 2.50 10.60 0.87
C LEU A 54 1.85 10.96 2.21
N LEU A 55 2.17 10.21 3.26
CA LEU A 55 1.67 10.43 4.62
C LEU A 55 2.69 11.11 5.53
N LYS A 56 3.88 11.50 5.02
CA LYS A 56 4.99 12.03 5.82
C LYS A 56 5.32 11.16 7.05
N LEU A 57 5.39 9.83 6.85
CA LEU A 57 5.68 8.84 7.91
C LEU A 57 7.17 8.46 7.94
N HIS A 58 8.04 9.38 7.61
CA HIS A 58 9.50 9.23 7.70
C HIS A 58 10.05 9.91 8.95
N PRO A 59 11.21 9.47 9.46
CA PRO A 59 11.90 10.18 10.53
C PRO A 59 12.27 11.60 10.09
N ALA A 60 12.42 12.53 11.04
CA ALA A 60 12.73 13.92 10.76
C ALA A 60 14.07 14.14 10.00
N SER A 61 14.96 13.13 10.00
CA SER A 61 16.22 13.13 9.23
C SER A 61 16.01 12.88 7.73
N ALA A 62 14.83 12.43 7.31
CA ALA A 62 14.51 12.23 5.90
C ALA A 62 14.19 13.57 5.23
N ARG A 63 14.67 13.75 4.00
CA ARG A 63 14.33 14.88 3.14
C ARG A 63 13.42 14.41 2.03
N ILE A 64 12.25 15.04 1.91
CA ILE A 64 11.26 14.77 0.87
C ILE A 64 11.19 16.01 0.00
N ASP A 65 11.52 15.84 -1.28
CA ASP A 65 11.45 16.87 -2.29
C ASP A 65 10.56 16.39 -3.44
N ALA A 66 9.75 17.26 -4.03
CA ALA A 66 8.97 16.97 -5.23
C ALA A 66 8.63 18.28 -5.97
N ARG A 67 8.41 18.20 -7.28
CA ARG A 67 7.86 19.34 -8.05
C ARG A 67 6.39 19.54 -7.71
N VAL A 68 5.60 18.47 -7.66
CA VAL A 68 4.21 18.44 -7.19
C VAL A 68 4.05 17.26 -6.25
N LEU A 69 3.44 17.49 -5.10
CA LEU A 69 2.98 16.44 -4.20
C LEU A 69 1.65 16.90 -3.61
N ARG A 70 0.55 16.57 -4.30
CA ARG A 70 -0.78 17.12 -4.02
C ARG A 70 -1.81 16.02 -3.86
N PHE A 71 -2.66 16.19 -2.84
CA PHE A 71 -3.82 15.35 -2.60
C PHE A 71 -5.08 16.21 -2.55
N GLY A 72 -5.95 16.09 -3.55
CA GLY A 72 -7.03 17.05 -3.79
C GLY A 72 -6.47 18.46 -3.91
N ASP A 73 -6.93 19.37 -3.08
CA ASP A 73 -6.46 20.77 -3.06
C ASP A 73 -5.27 21.00 -2.10
N THR A 74 -4.80 19.97 -1.40
CA THR A 74 -3.75 20.08 -0.39
C THR A 74 -2.37 19.79 -0.97
N ASP A 75 -1.46 20.77 -0.91
CA ASP A 75 -0.03 20.57 -1.15
C ASP A 75 0.60 19.87 0.06
N LEU A 76 0.88 18.55 -0.11
CA LEU A 76 1.39 17.73 0.98
C LEU A 76 2.80 18.14 1.42
N LEU A 77 3.63 18.75 0.56
CA LEU A 77 4.96 19.23 0.97
C LEU A 77 4.85 20.34 1.99
N LYS A 78 3.90 21.30 1.77
CA LYS A 78 3.69 22.46 2.62
C LYS A 78 2.78 22.17 3.80
N ALA A 79 1.96 21.14 3.73
CA ALA A 79 1.00 20.78 4.77
C ALA A 79 1.68 20.63 6.14
N GLY A 80 1.19 21.38 7.13
CA GLY A 80 1.62 21.28 8.51
C GLY A 80 1.05 20.03 9.20
N GLU A 81 1.50 19.76 10.44
CA GLU A 81 1.06 18.55 11.17
C GLU A 81 -0.46 18.51 11.42
N LYS A 82 -1.09 19.67 11.63
CA LYS A 82 -2.56 19.74 11.81
C LYS A 82 -3.30 19.31 10.53
N GLU A 83 -2.84 19.73 9.37
CA GLU A 83 -3.41 19.35 8.08
C GLU A 83 -3.14 17.88 7.77
N MET A 84 -1.93 17.39 8.04
CA MET A 84 -1.58 15.99 7.88
C MET A 84 -2.40 15.06 8.79
N ARG A 85 -2.72 15.47 10.01
CA ARG A 85 -3.64 14.70 10.90
C ARG A 85 -5.06 14.62 10.35
N ALA A 86 -5.53 15.64 9.63
CA ALA A 86 -6.84 15.61 8.98
C ALA A 86 -6.86 14.70 7.73
N ILE A 87 -5.67 14.37 7.18
CA ILE A 87 -5.53 13.48 6.03
C ILE A 87 -5.27 12.05 6.48
N ARG A 88 -4.31 11.84 7.40
CA ARG A 88 -3.92 10.51 7.88
C ARG A 88 -5.09 9.81 8.53
N GLY A 89 -5.43 8.61 8.05
CA GLY A 89 -6.58 7.82 8.48
C GLY A 89 -7.92 8.28 7.90
N ALA A 90 -8.25 9.56 8.01
CA ALA A 90 -9.55 10.10 7.60
C ALA A 90 -9.75 10.12 6.07
N ARG A 91 -8.71 10.47 5.29
CA ARG A 91 -8.79 10.62 3.84
C ARG A 91 -7.81 9.72 3.09
N MET A 92 -6.66 9.44 3.70
CA MET A 92 -5.65 8.53 3.17
C MET A 92 -5.17 7.63 4.31
N SER A 93 -5.32 6.31 4.17
CA SER A 93 -4.90 5.33 5.16
C SER A 93 -3.82 4.40 4.62
N MET A 94 -3.09 3.73 5.52
CA MET A 94 -2.02 2.83 5.14
C MET A 94 -2.13 1.51 5.91
N ILE A 95 -2.29 0.41 5.16
CA ILE A 95 -2.23 -0.96 5.66
C ILE A 95 -0.77 -1.40 5.67
N MET A 96 -0.26 -1.74 6.84
CA MET A 96 1.13 -2.15 7.04
C MET A 96 1.32 -3.64 6.78
N GLN A 97 2.56 -4.06 6.62
CA GLN A 97 2.95 -5.41 6.24
C GLN A 97 2.53 -6.49 7.25
N ASP A 98 2.64 -6.24 8.56
CA ASP A 98 2.38 -7.24 9.60
C ASP A 98 1.41 -6.69 10.66
N PRO A 99 0.23 -7.34 10.84
CA PRO A 99 -0.75 -6.93 11.85
C PRO A 99 -0.22 -7.01 13.29
N LYS A 100 0.77 -7.88 13.56
CA LYS A 100 1.36 -8.01 14.90
C LYS A 100 2.04 -6.73 15.38
N TYR A 101 2.55 -5.91 14.46
CA TYR A 101 3.15 -4.62 14.77
C TYR A 101 2.16 -3.45 14.68
N SER A 102 0.97 -3.69 14.11
CA SER A 102 -0.07 -2.68 13.91
C SER A 102 -1.14 -2.70 14.99
N LEU A 103 -1.41 -3.88 15.57
CA LEU A 103 -2.40 -4.05 16.63
C LEU A 103 -1.75 -4.01 18.01
N ASN A 104 -2.32 -3.24 18.92
CA ASN A 104 -1.89 -3.19 20.32
C ASN A 104 -2.33 -4.47 21.05
N PRO A 105 -1.39 -5.33 21.53
CA PRO A 105 -1.73 -6.62 22.11
C PRO A 105 -2.50 -6.55 23.43
N VAL A 106 -2.49 -5.40 24.11
CA VAL A 106 -3.16 -5.20 25.40
C VAL A 106 -4.49 -4.46 25.29
N MET A 107 -4.95 -4.17 24.08
CA MET A 107 -6.26 -3.58 23.79
C MET A 107 -7.15 -4.56 23.03
N ARG A 108 -8.46 -4.53 23.29
CA ARG A 108 -9.42 -5.33 22.53
C ARG A 108 -9.48 -4.88 21.08
N VAL A 109 -9.73 -5.81 20.17
CA VAL A 109 -9.84 -5.56 18.73
C VAL A 109 -10.87 -4.47 18.41
N GLY A 110 -12.06 -4.58 18.98
CA GLY A 110 -13.14 -3.63 18.75
C GLY A 110 -12.81 -2.22 19.23
N ASP A 111 -12.12 -2.09 20.36
CA ASP A 111 -11.72 -0.79 20.91
C ASP A 111 -10.71 -0.08 19.99
N GLN A 112 -9.77 -0.82 19.40
CA GLN A 112 -8.78 -0.26 18.45
C GLN A 112 -9.43 0.21 17.16
N ILE A 113 -10.39 -0.57 16.61
CA ILE A 113 -11.13 -0.16 15.43
C ILE A 113 -12.02 1.06 15.74
N ALA A 114 -12.67 1.07 16.91
CA ALA A 114 -13.47 2.22 17.35
C ALA A 114 -12.62 3.47 17.54
N GLU A 115 -11.41 3.35 18.09
CA GLU A 115 -10.47 4.46 18.23
C GLU A 115 -10.12 5.08 16.88
N ALA A 116 -9.80 4.26 15.86
CA ALA A 116 -9.51 4.73 14.51
C ALA A 116 -10.67 5.55 13.91
N LEU A 117 -11.92 5.20 14.23
CA LEU A 117 -13.10 5.97 13.81
C LEU A 117 -13.26 7.25 14.61
N LEU A 118 -13.17 7.15 15.94
CA LEU A 118 -13.51 8.25 16.88
C LEU A 118 -12.47 9.38 16.91
N VAL A 119 -11.23 9.10 16.49
CA VAL A 119 -10.20 10.15 16.30
C VAL A 119 -10.64 11.16 15.25
N HIS A 120 -11.43 10.72 14.24
CA HIS A 120 -11.86 11.56 13.12
C HIS A 120 -13.34 11.96 13.16
N ARG A 121 -14.17 11.22 13.89
CA ARG A 121 -15.62 11.43 13.94
C ARG A 121 -16.12 11.50 15.39
N ARG A 122 -16.92 12.49 15.69
CA ARG A 122 -17.60 12.59 16.99
C ARG A 122 -18.89 11.78 16.96
N LEU A 123 -18.86 10.58 17.52
CA LEU A 123 -19.99 9.65 17.56
C LEU A 123 -20.21 9.17 19.02
N PRO A 124 -21.47 8.84 19.39
CA PRO A 124 -21.74 8.11 20.62
C PRO A 124 -21.04 6.74 20.61
N ARG A 125 -20.56 6.28 21.77
CA ARG A 125 -19.86 4.98 21.87
C ARG A 125 -20.69 3.79 21.37
N ALA A 126 -22.00 3.80 21.62
CA ALA A 126 -22.90 2.75 21.15
C ALA A 126 -22.95 2.70 19.61
N GLU A 127 -23.06 3.84 18.95
CA GLU A 127 -23.04 3.94 17.49
C GLU A 127 -21.68 3.52 16.91
N ALA A 128 -20.58 3.97 17.53
CA ALA A 128 -19.24 3.54 17.10
C ALA A 128 -19.08 2.02 17.21
N LYS A 129 -19.61 1.38 18.26
CA LYS A 129 -19.59 -0.09 18.44
C LYS A 129 -20.33 -0.81 17.30
N GLU A 130 -21.54 -0.38 16.95
CA GLU A 130 -22.30 -1.02 15.87
C GLU A 130 -21.60 -0.84 14.54
N ARG A 131 -21.03 0.33 14.21
CA ARG A 131 -20.22 0.53 13.01
C ARG A 131 -18.97 -0.37 12.95
N VAL A 132 -18.34 -0.63 14.10
CA VAL A 132 -17.21 -1.57 14.17
C VAL A 132 -17.69 -2.99 13.88
N ILE A 133 -18.83 -3.40 14.42
CA ILE A 133 -19.40 -4.73 14.16
C ILE A 133 -19.73 -4.88 12.68
N GLU A 134 -20.41 -3.90 12.08
CA GLU A 134 -20.69 -3.86 10.63
C GLU A 134 -19.41 -3.94 9.79
N MET A 135 -18.34 -3.24 10.20
CA MET A 135 -17.05 -3.29 9.51
C MET A 135 -16.37 -4.65 9.65
N LEU A 136 -16.45 -5.29 10.83
CA LEU A 136 -15.94 -6.64 11.03
C LEU A 136 -16.72 -7.68 10.18
N GLU A 137 -18.02 -7.50 9.99
CA GLU A 137 -18.81 -8.29 9.05
C GLU A 137 -18.37 -8.06 7.61
N ALA A 138 -18.16 -6.80 7.22
CA ALA A 138 -17.71 -6.41 5.88
C ALA A 138 -16.33 -6.99 5.52
N VAL A 139 -15.45 -7.20 6.50
CA VAL A 139 -14.17 -7.91 6.28
C VAL A 139 -14.30 -9.42 6.48
N HIS A 140 -15.51 -9.98 6.42
CA HIS A 140 -15.83 -11.41 6.50
C HIS A 140 -15.35 -12.09 7.80
N ILE A 141 -15.44 -11.42 8.94
CA ILE A 141 -15.27 -12.04 10.26
C ILE A 141 -16.59 -12.75 10.63
N ARG A 142 -16.52 -14.08 10.87
CA ARG A 142 -17.72 -14.92 11.09
C ARG A 142 -18.49 -14.62 12.38
N ASP A 143 -17.79 -14.20 13.44
CA ASP A 143 -18.38 -13.88 14.75
C ASP A 143 -17.84 -12.50 15.19
N PRO A 144 -18.40 -11.41 14.60
CA PRO A 144 -17.86 -10.07 14.80
C PRO A 144 -18.01 -9.58 16.23
N ARG A 145 -19.10 -9.98 16.94
CA ARG A 145 -19.32 -9.57 18.34
C ARG A 145 -18.31 -10.21 19.27
N ARG A 146 -18.00 -11.49 19.09
CA ARG A 146 -16.94 -12.17 19.85
C ARG A 146 -15.57 -11.57 19.55
N VAL A 147 -15.25 -11.33 18.26
CA VAL A 147 -13.96 -10.76 17.84
C VAL A 147 -13.82 -9.31 18.32
N TYR A 148 -14.89 -8.54 18.37
CA TYR A 148 -14.89 -7.20 18.99
C TYR A 148 -14.30 -7.24 20.41
N ASP A 149 -14.72 -8.21 21.22
CA ASP A 149 -14.30 -8.35 22.61
C ASP A 149 -12.97 -9.13 22.81
N SER A 150 -12.41 -9.73 21.73
CA SER A 150 -11.16 -10.48 21.73
C SER A 150 -9.93 -9.56 21.72
N TYR A 151 -8.80 -10.10 22.19
CA TYR A 151 -7.48 -9.48 22.04
C TYR A 151 -6.76 -10.00 20.78
N PRO A 152 -5.77 -9.27 20.23
CA PRO A 152 -5.04 -9.69 19.03
C PRO A 152 -4.41 -11.07 19.10
N HIS A 153 -3.98 -11.54 20.28
CA HIS A 153 -3.38 -12.86 20.47
C HIS A 153 -4.40 -14.01 20.49
N GLU A 154 -5.70 -13.71 20.57
CA GLU A 154 -6.79 -14.70 20.58
C GLU A 154 -7.35 -14.95 19.17
N ILE A 155 -6.86 -14.28 18.15
CA ILE A 155 -7.31 -14.39 16.77
C ILE A 155 -6.20 -14.92 15.86
N SER A 156 -6.58 -15.60 14.76
CA SER A 156 -5.61 -16.09 13.77
C SER A 156 -4.94 -14.95 12.99
N GLY A 157 -3.79 -15.23 12.36
CA GLY A 157 -3.08 -14.23 11.55
C GLY A 157 -3.93 -13.64 10.42
N GLY A 158 -4.70 -14.46 9.71
CA GLY A 158 -5.62 -13.99 8.68
C GLY A 158 -6.77 -13.13 9.22
N MET A 159 -7.26 -13.46 10.43
CA MET A 159 -8.24 -12.60 11.11
C MET A 159 -7.60 -11.26 11.53
N GLY A 160 -6.38 -11.28 12.07
CA GLY A 160 -5.63 -10.08 12.43
C GLY A 160 -5.42 -9.15 11.23
N GLN A 161 -5.14 -9.71 10.05
CA GLN A 161 -5.02 -8.95 8.82
C GLN A 161 -6.35 -8.29 8.40
N ARG A 162 -7.47 -9.03 8.48
CA ARG A 162 -8.81 -8.49 8.20
C ARG A 162 -9.21 -7.41 9.21
N VAL A 163 -8.86 -7.59 10.48
CA VAL A 163 -9.05 -6.56 11.53
C VAL A 163 -8.25 -5.30 11.21
N MET A 164 -7.00 -5.43 10.77
CA MET A 164 -6.20 -4.29 10.35
C MET A 164 -6.81 -3.58 9.13
N ILE A 165 -7.31 -4.33 8.14
CA ILE A 165 -8.07 -3.76 7.01
C ILE A 165 -9.29 -3.00 7.51
N ALA A 166 -10.08 -3.59 8.42
CA ALA A 166 -11.24 -2.95 9.03
C ALA A 166 -10.87 -1.63 9.71
N MET A 167 -9.80 -1.63 10.52
CA MET A 167 -9.30 -0.44 11.21
C MET A 167 -8.88 0.68 10.25
N MET A 168 -8.28 0.33 9.10
CA MET A 168 -7.84 1.32 8.10
C MET A 168 -8.97 1.81 7.19
N LEU A 169 -10.07 1.06 7.05
CA LEU A 169 -11.19 1.40 6.17
C LEU A 169 -12.41 1.99 6.92
N ILE A 170 -12.50 1.83 8.24
CA ILE A 170 -13.65 2.33 9.02
C ILE A 170 -13.78 3.87 9.00
N PRO A 171 -12.70 4.69 8.90
CA PRO A 171 -12.84 6.12 8.73
C PRO A 171 -13.39 6.55 7.35
N GLU A 172 -13.50 5.60 6.39
CA GLU A 172 -13.93 5.81 5.00
C GLU A 172 -12.96 6.71 4.22
N PRO A 173 -11.68 6.30 4.07
CA PRO A 173 -10.69 7.07 3.33
C PRO A 173 -11.03 7.14 1.84
N GLU A 174 -10.41 8.08 1.13
CA GLU A 174 -10.49 8.21 -0.33
C GLU A 174 -9.41 7.39 -1.05
N ILE A 175 -8.25 7.22 -0.41
CA ILE A 175 -7.11 6.44 -0.91
C ILE A 175 -6.61 5.51 0.19
N VAL A 176 -6.30 4.28 -0.20
CA VAL A 176 -5.64 3.28 0.64
C VAL A 176 -4.27 2.96 0.07
N ILE A 177 -3.25 2.96 0.92
CA ILE A 177 -1.91 2.47 0.60
C ILE A 177 -1.77 1.11 1.29
N ALA A 178 -1.59 0.05 0.55
CA ALA A 178 -1.38 -1.29 1.07
C ALA A 178 0.07 -1.72 0.84
N ASP A 179 0.89 -1.67 1.90
CA ASP A 179 2.32 -2.00 1.85
C ASP A 179 2.53 -3.47 2.21
N GLU A 180 2.64 -4.33 1.19
CA GLU A 180 2.76 -5.78 1.30
C GLU A 180 1.72 -6.42 2.25
N PRO A 181 0.41 -6.15 2.07
CA PRO A 181 -0.61 -6.41 3.09
C PRO A 181 -0.84 -7.88 3.40
N THR A 182 -0.20 -8.80 2.69
CA THR A 182 -0.41 -10.25 2.85
C THR A 182 0.88 -11.07 2.87
N SER A 183 2.04 -10.42 2.98
CA SER A 183 3.34 -11.10 2.92
C SER A 183 3.57 -12.07 4.08
N ALA A 184 2.96 -11.83 5.24
CA ALA A 184 3.06 -12.70 6.43
C ALA A 184 2.06 -13.87 6.44
N LEU A 185 1.25 -14.05 5.38
CA LEU A 185 0.19 -15.06 5.31
C LEU A 185 0.56 -16.21 4.36
N ASP A 186 0.04 -17.40 4.64
CA ASP A 186 0.08 -18.50 3.69
C ASP A 186 -0.74 -18.19 2.42
N VAL A 187 -0.47 -18.95 1.34
CA VAL A 187 -1.03 -18.66 0.01
C VAL A 187 -2.56 -18.66 -0.01
N SER A 188 -3.20 -19.60 0.70
CA SER A 188 -4.65 -19.75 0.68
C SER A 188 -5.36 -18.61 1.42
N VAL A 189 -4.84 -18.22 2.57
CA VAL A 189 -5.36 -17.09 3.37
C VAL A 189 -5.09 -15.76 2.67
N ARG A 190 -3.93 -15.63 2.02
CA ARG A 190 -3.56 -14.44 1.24
C ARG A 190 -4.62 -14.06 0.21
N LEU A 191 -5.04 -15.02 -0.63
CA LEU A 191 -6.04 -14.77 -1.67
C LEU A 191 -7.39 -14.37 -1.08
N GLN A 192 -7.81 -14.97 0.03
CA GLN A 192 -9.04 -14.62 0.72
C GLN A 192 -9.01 -13.19 1.28
N VAL A 193 -7.89 -12.77 1.88
CA VAL A 193 -7.73 -11.42 2.42
C VAL A 193 -7.69 -10.38 1.30
N LEU A 194 -7.02 -10.68 0.18
CA LEU A 194 -6.99 -9.80 -0.98
C LEU A 194 -8.36 -9.67 -1.64
N ALA A 195 -9.14 -10.75 -1.73
CA ALA A 195 -10.50 -10.69 -2.26
C ALA A 195 -11.41 -9.76 -1.42
N VAL A 196 -11.31 -9.81 -0.09
CA VAL A 196 -12.04 -8.90 0.81
C VAL A 196 -11.59 -7.45 0.60
N LEU A 197 -10.27 -7.21 0.48
CA LEU A 197 -9.76 -5.87 0.22
C LEU A 197 -10.25 -5.34 -1.13
N ASP A 198 -10.23 -6.16 -2.18
CA ASP A 198 -10.70 -5.83 -3.51
C ASP A 198 -12.18 -5.45 -3.53
N GLU A 199 -13.01 -6.27 -2.90
CA GLU A 199 -14.44 -6.03 -2.75
C GLU A 199 -14.72 -4.66 -2.12
N LEU A 200 -14.05 -4.36 -1.00
CA LEU A 200 -14.25 -3.11 -0.27
C LEU A 200 -13.72 -1.87 -1.04
N ILE A 201 -12.56 -1.98 -1.68
CA ILE A 201 -11.99 -0.90 -2.51
C ILE A 201 -12.91 -0.60 -3.70
N THR A 202 -13.37 -1.64 -4.39
CA THR A 202 -14.23 -1.51 -5.57
C THR A 202 -15.62 -1.00 -5.21
N ALA A 203 -16.26 -1.58 -4.20
CA ALA A 203 -17.62 -1.18 -3.77
C ALA A 203 -17.68 0.27 -3.29
N ARG A 204 -16.61 0.77 -2.67
CA ARG A 204 -16.54 2.15 -2.16
C ARG A 204 -15.90 3.15 -3.15
N GLY A 205 -15.43 2.69 -4.31
CA GLY A 205 -14.79 3.53 -5.32
C GLY A 205 -13.52 4.23 -4.80
N LEU A 206 -12.69 3.52 -4.02
CA LEU A 206 -11.47 4.06 -3.45
C LEU A 206 -10.31 3.97 -4.45
N GLY A 207 -9.34 4.89 -4.34
CA GLY A 207 -8.04 4.71 -4.96
C GLY A 207 -7.18 3.75 -4.13
N LEU A 208 -6.41 2.88 -4.78
CA LEU A 208 -5.50 1.96 -4.12
C LEU A 208 -4.07 2.10 -4.65
N ILE A 209 -3.10 2.26 -3.76
CA ILE A 209 -1.69 2.01 -4.03
C ILE A 209 -1.35 0.66 -3.41
N PHE A 210 -1.08 -0.34 -4.25
CA PHE A 210 -0.77 -1.70 -3.83
C PHE A 210 0.72 -1.99 -4.00
N ILE A 211 1.48 -2.01 -2.92
CA ILE A 211 2.91 -2.32 -2.93
C ILE A 211 3.08 -3.82 -2.76
N SER A 212 3.74 -4.45 -3.73
CA SER A 212 3.97 -5.89 -3.72
C SER A 212 5.26 -6.25 -4.47
N HIS A 213 5.83 -7.40 -4.15
CA HIS A 213 6.86 -8.06 -4.95
C HIS A 213 6.30 -9.23 -5.78
N ASP A 214 5.01 -9.56 -5.64
CA ASP A 214 4.34 -10.66 -6.34
C ASP A 214 3.58 -10.14 -7.57
N LEU A 215 4.21 -10.28 -8.75
CA LEU A 215 3.64 -9.83 -10.03
C LEU A 215 2.39 -10.62 -10.44
N ASN A 216 2.23 -11.87 -10.00
CA ASN A 216 1.04 -12.65 -10.30
C ASN A 216 -0.19 -12.08 -9.59
N LEU A 217 -0.05 -11.70 -8.31
CA LEU A 217 -1.11 -11.02 -7.58
C LEU A 217 -1.45 -9.67 -8.21
N VAL A 218 -0.42 -8.91 -8.57
CA VAL A 218 -0.59 -7.58 -9.17
C VAL A 218 -1.37 -7.65 -10.49
N ARG A 219 -1.06 -8.63 -11.35
CA ARG A 219 -1.78 -8.87 -12.61
C ARG A 219 -3.27 -9.14 -12.40
N MET A 220 -3.61 -9.88 -11.35
CA MET A 220 -4.99 -10.26 -11.05
C MET A 220 -5.79 -9.14 -10.39
N PHE A 221 -5.12 -8.24 -9.67
CA PHE A 221 -5.74 -7.37 -8.68
C PHE A 221 -5.68 -5.89 -9.04
N CYS A 222 -4.72 -5.44 -9.87
CA CYS A 222 -4.48 -4.04 -10.17
C CYS A 222 -4.82 -3.67 -11.60
N ASP A 223 -5.07 -2.37 -11.83
CA ASP A 223 -5.35 -1.82 -13.15
C ASP A 223 -4.05 -1.43 -13.87
N ARG A 224 -3.11 -0.82 -13.13
CA ARG A 224 -1.85 -0.28 -13.63
C ARG A 224 -0.69 -0.67 -12.72
N VAL A 225 0.47 -0.88 -13.30
CA VAL A 225 1.69 -1.30 -12.61
C VAL A 225 2.80 -0.30 -12.87
N MET A 226 3.42 0.17 -11.82
CA MET A 226 4.63 0.99 -11.83
C MET A 226 5.78 0.13 -11.29
N VAL A 227 6.77 -0.12 -12.14
CA VAL A 227 7.92 -0.96 -11.82
C VAL A 227 9.07 -0.08 -11.32
N MET A 228 9.56 -0.35 -10.12
CA MET A 228 10.65 0.40 -9.50
C MET A 228 11.95 -0.40 -9.42
N TYR A 229 13.04 0.24 -9.80
CA TYR A 229 14.40 -0.26 -9.63
C TYR A 229 15.30 0.84 -9.06
N ALA A 230 16.03 0.55 -7.99
CA ALA A 230 16.99 1.45 -7.36
C ALA A 230 16.48 2.89 -7.13
N GLY A 231 15.24 3.01 -6.65
CA GLY A 231 14.58 4.29 -6.34
C GLY A 231 13.93 5.00 -7.54
N ARG A 232 13.98 4.45 -8.74
CA ARG A 232 13.41 5.03 -9.97
C ARG A 232 12.26 4.19 -10.52
N VAL A 233 11.34 4.83 -11.21
CA VAL A 233 10.38 4.15 -12.08
C VAL A 233 11.10 3.81 -13.38
N VAL A 234 11.10 2.54 -13.76
CA VAL A 234 11.71 2.05 -15.00
C VAL A 234 10.67 1.72 -16.05
N GLU A 235 9.44 1.44 -15.64
CA GLU A 235 8.33 1.17 -16.55
C GLU A 235 6.99 1.38 -15.84
N THR A 236 6.01 1.94 -16.57
CA THR A 236 4.60 2.01 -16.15
C THR A 236 3.75 1.38 -17.25
N ILE A 237 2.93 0.41 -16.90
CA ILE A 237 2.18 -0.42 -17.86
C ILE A 237 0.82 -0.81 -17.29
N ALA A 238 -0.18 -1.05 -18.14
CA ALA A 238 -1.43 -1.67 -17.69
C ALA A 238 -1.17 -3.09 -17.15
N ALA A 239 -1.83 -3.47 -16.05
CA ALA A 239 -1.60 -4.78 -15.45
C ALA A 239 -1.92 -5.94 -16.41
N ALA A 240 -2.93 -5.76 -17.28
CA ALA A 240 -3.29 -6.72 -18.33
C ALA A 240 -2.21 -6.89 -19.40
N ASP A 241 -1.34 -5.88 -19.60
CA ASP A 241 -0.30 -5.86 -20.62
C ASP A 241 1.09 -6.25 -20.10
N LEU A 242 1.20 -6.74 -18.87
CA LEU A 242 2.49 -7.09 -18.25
C LEU A 242 3.36 -8.04 -19.10
N ASP A 243 2.74 -8.95 -19.87
CA ASP A 243 3.48 -9.86 -20.77
C ASP A 243 4.15 -9.11 -21.94
N ASN A 244 3.69 -7.91 -22.26
CA ASN A 244 4.23 -7.03 -23.29
C ASN A 244 5.24 -6.01 -22.72
N ALA A 245 5.74 -6.22 -21.50
CA ALA A 245 6.71 -5.35 -20.87
C ALA A 245 7.95 -5.15 -21.76
N ARG A 246 8.40 -3.90 -21.85
CA ARG A 246 9.51 -3.50 -22.75
C ARG A 246 10.83 -3.40 -21.99
N HIS A 247 10.79 -2.91 -20.77
CA HIS A 247 12.02 -2.70 -20.01
C HIS A 247 12.68 -4.03 -19.62
N PRO A 248 13.99 -4.20 -19.86
CA PRO A 248 14.69 -5.48 -19.59
C PRO A 248 14.58 -5.93 -18.13
N TYR A 249 14.55 -5.00 -17.18
CA TYR A 249 14.35 -5.31 -15.76
C TYR A 249 12.96 -5.93 -15.51
N THR A 250 11.88 -5.34 -16.06
CA THR A 250 10.52 -5.87 -15.91
C THR A 250 10.41 -7.27 -16.52
N ARG A 251 10.96 -7.45 -17.72
CA ARG A 251 11.01 -8.75 -18.39
C ARG A 251 11.77 -9.79 -17.57
N GLY A 252 12.88 -9.37 -16.95
CA GLY A 252 13.67 -10.23 -16.07
C GLY A 252 12.92 -10.64 -14.82
N LEU A 253 12.17 -9.73 -14.20
CA LEU A 253 11.29 -10.04 -13.06
C LEU A 253 10.20 -11.06 -13.46
N LEU A 254 9.55 -10.86 -14.61
CA LEU A 254 8.53 -11.78 -15.12
C LEU A 254 9.13 -13.17 -15.45
N ALA A 255 10.31 -13.21 -16.06
CA ALA A 255 10.98 -14.46 -16.37
C ALA A 255 11.44 -15.26 -15.15
N ALA A 256 11.66 -14.57 -14.01
CA ALA A 256 12.04 -15.17 -12.73
C ALA A 256 10.82 -15.70 -11.94
N LEU A 257 9.59 -15.44 -12.38
CA LEU A 257 8.40 -16.00 -11.72
C LEU A 257 8.36 -17.53 -11.91
N PRO A 258 7.98 -18.27 -10.84
CA PRO A 258 7.70 -19.69 -10.98
C PRO A 258 6.51 -19.91 -11.92
N ASP A 259 6.71 -20.73 -12.95
CA ASP A 259 5.66 -21.19 -13.84
C ASP A 259 5.15 -22.56 -13.32
N MET A 260 3.86 -22.62 -12.98
CA MET A 260 3.26 -23.85 -12.45
C MET A 260 3.06 -24.92 -13.54
N ASP A 261 2.91 -24.48 -14.80
CA ASP A 261 2.65 -25.34 -15.94
C ASP A 261 3.95 -25.86 -16.58
N HIS A 262 5.06 -25.13 -16.44
CA HIS A 262 6.34 -25.50 -17.03
C HIS A 262 7.45 -25.49 -15.97
N ARG A 263 7.77 -26.69 -15.44
CA ARG A 263 8.90 -26.85 -14.51
C ARG A 263 10.22 -26.50 -15.19
N ARG A 264 10.81 -25.38 -14.79
CA ARG A 264 12.17 -25.01 -15.18
C ARG A 264 13.14 -25.52 -14.11
N PRO A 265 14.18 -26.29 -14.47
CA PRO A 265 15.14 -26.82 -13.49
C PRO A 265 15.97 -25.71 -12.81
N VAL A 266 16.14 -24.57 -13.49
CA VAL A 266 16.82 -23.38 -12.95
C VAL A 266 16.03 -22.16 -13.39
N LEU A 267 15.66 -21.30 -12.44
CA LEU A 267 15.07 -20.00 -12.76
C LEU A 267 16.16 -19.06 -13.27
N PRO A 268 15.88 -18.23 -14.29
CA PRO A 268 16.86 -17.27 -14.80
C PRO A 268 17.17 -16.23 -13.71
N VAL A 269 18.46 -15.98 -13.50
CA VAL A 269 18.93 -14.92 -12.64
C VAL A 269 19.02 -13.63 -13.43
N LEU A 270 18.38 -12.57 -12.91
CA LEU A 270 18.41 -11.26 -13.53
C LEU A 270 19.85 -10.70 -13.54
N LYS A 271 20.44 -10.50 -14.72
CA LYS A 271 21.69 -9.78 -14.89
C LYS A 271 21.39 -8.28 -14.86
N ARG A 272 21.87 -7.62 -13.81
CA ARG A 272 21.67 -6.17 -13.62
C ARG A 272 22.57 -5.38 -14.57
N ASP A 273 21.97 -4.41 -15.27
CA ASP A 273 22.72 -3.47 -16.13
C ASP A 273 22.90 -2.14 -15.38
N PRO A 274 24.14 -1.65 -15.23
CA PRO A 274 24.39 -0.34 -14.62
C PRO A 274 23.65 0.83 -15.31
N LEU A 275 23.34 0.71 -16.59
CA LEU A 275 22.58 1.72 -17.33
C LEU A 275 21.16 1.93 -16.78
N TRP A 276 20.55 0.93 -16.15
CA TRP A 276 19.23 1.07 -15.51
C TRP A 276 19.23 2.04 -14.34
N LEU A 277 20.41 2.37 -13.77
CA LEU A 277 20.56 3.38 -12.72
C LEU A 277 20.49 4.81 -13.27
N THR A 278 20.73 5.00 -14.56
CA THR A 278 20.86 6.32 -15.21
C THR A 278 19.74 6.62 -16.21
N SER A 279 19.07 5.58 -16.77
CA SER A 279 17.98 5.75 -17.71
C SER A 279 16.76 6.38 -17.03
N GLN A 280 16.27 7.51 -17.59
CA GLN A 280 14.91 7.99 -17.36
C GLN A 280 13.99 7.31 -18.36
N GLU A 281 12.75 6.97 -17.96
CA GLU A 281 11.72 6.57 -18.93
C GLU A 281 11.64 7.63 -20.04
N PRO A 282 11.60 7.25 -21.32
CA PRO A 282 11.21 8.18 -22.36
C PRO A 282 9.77 8.63 -22.08
N ARG A 283 9.57 9.93 -21.96
CA ARG A 283 8.28 10.61 -21.73
C ARG A 283 7.25 10.25 -22.78
#